data_e5d702a823cd50be71e976a136ca5ca9
#
_entry.id   e5d702a823cd50be71e976a136ca5ca9
#
_cell.length_a   1.000
_cell.length_b   1.000
_cell.length_c   1.000
_cell.angle_alpha   90.00
_cell.angle_beta   90.00
_cell.angle_gamma   90.00
#
_symmetry.space_group_name_H-M   'P 1'
#
loop_
_entity.id
_entity.type
_entity.pdbx_description
1 polymer ?
#
loop_
_entity_poly.entity_id
_entity_poly.type
_entity_poly.pdbx_seq_one_letter_code
_entity_poly.pdbx_strand_id
1 'polypeptide(L)'
;MKPTFVGRWQIVEMEQWDQDFIDLVSPGHITFTRGGRGELHFGAVDATLDWRVDATGSRVDFSFEGFDEGDEVSGRGWARMEGGELKGWFAFHQGDESGFVARKAGKARR
;
A
#
# COMPACT_ATOMS: atom_id res chain seq x y z
N MET A 1 4.88 -17.05 16.96
CA MET A 1 5.27 -16.27 15.80
C MET A 1 4.15 -15.36 15.34
N LYS A 2 4.44 -14.13 15.23
CA LYS A 2 3.40 -13.20 14.83
C LYS A 2 3.48 -12.92 13.33
N PRO A 3 2.35 -12.68 12.71
CA PRO A 3 2.34 -12.30 11.32
C PRO A 3 3.09 -10.99 11.16
N THR A 4 3.59 -10.79 9.99
CA THR A 4 4.31 -9.57 9.74
C THR A 4 3.77 -8.90 8.50
N PHE A 5 3.65 -7.58 8.58
CA PHE A 5 3.31 -6.79 7.42
C PHE A 5 4.56 -6.46 6.59
N VAL A 6 5.74 -6.67 7.16
CA VAL A 6 6.99 -6.34 6.48
C VAL A 6 7.10 -7.13 5.19
N GLY A 7 7.43 -6.43 4.11
CA GLY A 7 7.59 -7.03 2.81
C GLY A 7 6.89 -6.23 1.74
N ARG A 8 7.00 -6.73 0.52
CA ARG A 8 6.38 -6.09 -0.63
C ARG A 8 5.07 -6.78 -0.94
N TRP A 9 4.03 -5.98 -1.10
CA TRP A 9 2.69 -6.48 -1.41
C TRP A 9 2.28 -5.90 -2.75
N GLN A 10 1.99 -6.78 -3.71
CA GLN A 10 1.53 -6.34 -5.02
C GLN A 10 0.05 -6.02 -4.96
N ILE A 11 -0.32 -4.84 -5.44
CA ILE A 11 -1.72 -4.42 -5.45
C ILE A 11 -2.41 -5.11 -6.60
N VAL A 12 -3.44 -5.88 -6.29
CA VAL A 12 -4.14 -6.67 -7.29
C VAL A 12 -5.55 -6.16 -7.55
N GLU A 13 -6.01 -5.20 -6.74
CA GLU A 13 -7.34 -4.65 -6.94
C GLU A 13 -7.46 -3.34 -6.18
N MET A 14 -8.12 -2.37 -6.79
CA MET A 14 -8.50 -1.13 -6.14
C MET A 14 -9.93 -0.83 -6.47
N GLU A 15 -10.65 -0.25 -5.53
CA GLU A 15 -12.04 0.08 -5.72
C GLU A 15 -12.20 1.21 -6.74
N GLN A 16 -11.30 2.18 -6.70
CA GLN A 16 -11.43 3.40 -7.48
C GLN A 16 -10.79 3.31 -8.87
N TRP A 17 -9.78 2.46 -9.04
CA TRP A 17 -9.03 2.38 -10.29
C TRP A 17 -8.91 0.95 -10.76
N ASP A 18 -8.84 0.77 -12.10
CA ASP A 18 -8.69 -0.57 -12.64
C ASP A 18 -7.21 -0.95 -12.71
N GLN A 19 -6.96 -2.21 -13.07
CA GLN A 19 -5.62 -2.76 -13.03
C GLN A 19 -4.68 -2.08 -14.03
N ASP A 20 -5.21 -1.68 -15.17
CA ASP A 20 -4.38 -1.00 -16.17
C ASP A 20 -3.85 0.31 -15.61
N PHE A 21 -4.66 1.02 -14.84
CA PHE A 21 -4.20 2.24 -14.21
C PHE A 21 -3.21 1.94 -13.09
N ILE A 22 -3.52 0.94 -12.26
CA ILE A 22 -2.67 0.58 -11.13
C ILE A 22 -1.25 0.30 -11.59
N ASP A 23 -1.13 -0.46 -12.68
CA ASP A 23 0.17 -0.91 -13.19
C ASP A 23 0.70 -0.04 -14.31
N LEU A 24 0.22 1.18 -14.42
CA LEU A 24 0.52 2.05 -15.57
C LEU A 24 2.00 2.26 -15.81
N VAL A 25 2.76 2.54 -14.76
CA VAL A 25 4.20 2.80 -14.88
C VAL A 25 4.99 1.54 -14.55
N SER A 26 4.59 0.87 -13.48
CA SER A 26 5.22 -0.38 -13.05
C SER A 26 4.18 -1.09 -12.17
N PRO A 27 4.39 -2.38 -11.84
CA PRO A 27 3.40 -3.08 -11.03
C PRO A 27 3.12 -2.34 -9.73
N GLY A 28 1.84 -2.09 -9.47
CA GLY A 28 1.43 -1.39 -8.26
C GLY A 28 1.79 -2.19 -7.02
N HIS A 29 2.30 -1.52 -6.00
CA HIS A 29 2.70 -2.21 -4.79
C HIS A 29 2.66 -1.28 -3.59
N ILE A 30 2.53 -1.90 -2.43
CA ILE A 30 2.75 -1.23 -1.16
C ILE A 30 3.76 -2.08 -0.40
N THR A 31 4.80 -1.44 0.10
CA THR A 31 5.90 -2.14 0.76
C THR A 31 6.08 -1.57 2.15
N PHE A 32 6.15 -2.47 3.13
CA PHE A 32 6.42 -2.08 4.51
C PHE A 32 7.81 -2.57 4.86
N THR A 33 8.71 -1.65 5.18
CA THR A 33 10.07 -2.02 5.55
C THR A 33 10.23 -1.84 7.05
N ARG A 34 11.18 -2.54 7.62
CA ARG A 34 11.45 -2.47 9.05
C ARG A 34 11.76 -1.03 9.42
N GLY A 35 11.44 -0.66 10.63
CA GLY A 35 11.68 0.69 11.10
C GLY A 35 10.57 1.66 10.81
N GLY A 36 9.42 1.17 10.34
CA GLY A 36 8.26 2.03 10.17
C GLY A 36 8.23 2.81 8.87
N ARG A 37 9.03 2.41 7.90
CA ARG A 37 9.10 3.09 6.61
C ARG A 37 8.55 2.20 5.50
N GLY A 38 8.43 2.73 4.31
CA GLY A 38 7.99 1.94 3.19
C GLY A 38 7.67 2.79 1.99
N GLU A 39 6.96 2.19 1.04
CA GLU A 39 6.62 2.82 -0.22
C GLU A 39 5.21 2.44 -0.66
N LEU A 40 4.57 3.37 -1.36
CA LEU A 40 3.32 3.10 -2.04
C LEU A 40 3.50 3.58 -3.47
N HIS A 41 3.22 2.70 -4.41
CA HIS A 41 3.40 3.02 -5.82
C HIS A 41 2.26 2.42 -6.63
N PHE A 42 1.52 3.25 -7.32
CA PHE A 42 0.52 2.78 -8.27
C PHE A 42 0.21 3.92 -9.23
N GLY A 43 -0.11 3.58 -10.49
CA GLY A 43 -0.30 4.60 -11.50
C GLY A 43 0.96 5.44 -11.59
N ALA A 44 0.82 6.73 -11.51
CA ALA A 44 1.95 7.66 -11.48
C ALA A 44 2.30 8.10 -10.06
N VAL A 45 1.64 7.54 -9.06
CA VAL A 45 1.90 7.89 -7.67
C VAL A 45 3.17 7.19 -7.19
N ASP A 46 4.04 7.94 -6.54
CA ASP A 46 5.28 7.42 -5.98
C ASP A 46 5.46 8.09 -4.62
N ALA A 47 5.22 7.34 -3.57
CA ALA A 47 5.16 7.90 -2.22
C ALA A 47 5.92 7.05 -1.24
N THR A 48 6.37 7.69 -0.15
CA THR A 48 6.97 6.99 0.96
C THR A 48 5.94 6.83 2.06
N LEU A 49 6.12 5.77 2.86
CA LEU A 49 5.21 5.47 3.95
C LEU A 49 5.87 5.67 5.30
N ASP A 50 5.01 6.01 6.26
CA ASP A 50 5.32 5.92 7.67
C ASP A 50 4.21 5.04 8.25
N TRP A 51 4.56 3.95 8.93
CA TRP A 51 3.55 2.98 9.35
C TRP A 51 3.82 2.44 10.75
N ARG A 52 2.75 1.97 11.37
CA ARG A 52 2.85 1.30 12.66
C ARG A 52 1.72 0.28 12.77
N VAL A 53 1.95 -0.74 13.57
CA VAL A 53 0.96 -1.77 13.82
C VAL A 53 0.16 -1.35 15.05
N ASP A 54 -1.14 -1.60 15.04
CA ASP A 54 -1.97 -1.23 16.18
C ASP A 54 -1.67 -2.12 17.40
N ALA A 55 -2.28 -1.78 18.54
CA ALA A 55 -1.98 -2.47 19.79
C ALA A 55 -2.26 -3.96 19.74
N THR A 56 -3.21 -4.38 18.93
CA THR A 56 -3.56 -5.80 18.83
C THR A 56 -2.67 -6.55 17.84
N GLY A 57 -1.92 -5.84 17.01
CA GLY A 57 -1.11 -6.48 15.99
C GLY A 57 -1.88 -6.89 14.75
N SER A 58 -3.17 -6.55 14.68
CA SER A 58 -4.02 -7.04 13.61
C SER A 58 -4.18 -6.06 12.47
N ARG A 59 -3.77 -4.81 12.65
CA ARG A 59 -3.94 -3.78 11.63
C ARG A 59 -2.72 -2.88 11.59
N VAL A 60 -2.34 -2.51 10.38
CA VAL A 60 -1.30 -1.52 10.18
C VAL A 60 -1.96 -0.21 9.77
N ASP A 61 -1.52 0.88 10.40
CA ASP A 61 -1.96 2.22 10.03
C ASP A 61 -0.78 2.92 9.40
N PHE A 62 -1.03 3.71 8.36
CA PHE A 62 0.07 4.37 7.67
C PHE A 62 -0.35 5.74 7.16
N SER A 63 0.65 6.57 6.97
CA SER A 63 0.51 7.81 6.22
C SER A 63 1.50 7.74 5.06
N PHE A 64 1.27 8.55 4.07
CA PHE A 64 2.18 8.59 2.94
C PHE A 64 2.29 10.00 2.40
N GLU A 65 3.41 10.24 1.75
CA GLU A 65 3.61 11.49 1.04
C GLU A 65 4.54 11.23 -0.14
N GLY A 66 4.33 11.96 -1.19
CA GLY A 66 5.11 11.78 -2.40
C GLY A 66 4.57 12.61 -3.54
N PHE A 67 4.55 12.03 -4.71
CA PHE A 67 4.20 12.75 -5.93
C PHE A 67 3.30 11.92 -6.83
N ASP A 68 2.47 12.62 -7.59
CA ASP A 68 1.63 12.05 -8.63
C ASP A 68 1.83 12.93 -9.84
N GLU A 69 2.63 12.46 -10.80
CA GLU A 69 2.98 13.22 -12.00
C GLU A 69 3.54 14.61 -11.66
N GLY A 70 4.38 14.65 -10.63
CA GLY A 70 5.02 15.89 -10.25
C GLY A 70 4.25 16.74 -9.25
N ASP A 71 3.00 16.43 -8.99
CA ASP A 71 2.22 17.14 -7.99
C ASP A 71 2.39 16.45 -6.64
N GLU A 72 2.61 17.23 -5.61
CA GLU A 72 2.75 16.68 -4.26
C GLU A 72 1.43 16.08 -3.80
N VAL A 73 1.52 14.89 -3.21
CA VAL A 73 0.35 14.23 -2.64
C VAL A 73 0.70 13.69 -1.27
N SER A 74 -0.32 13.56 -0.43
CA SER A 74 -0.17 12.94 0.88
C SER A 74 -1.49 12.32 1.27
N GLY A 75 -1.44 11.44 2.27
CA GLY A 75 -2.67 10.81 2.72
C GLY A 75 -2.41 9.83 3.83
N ARG A 76 -3.41 9.00 4.07
CA ARG A 76 -3.36 8.01 5.14
C ARG A 76 -4.17 6.79 4.77
N GLY A 77 -3.93 5.73 5.50
CA GLY A 77 -4.70 4.52 5.28
C GLY A 77 -4.45 3.48 6.35
N TRP A 78 -5.03 2.34 6.14
CA TRP A 78 -4.84 1.20 7.03
C TRP A 78 -5.01 -0.08 6.23
N ALA A 79 -4.52 -1.19 6.79
CA ALA A 79 -4.67 -2.48 6.15
C ALA A 79 -4.63 -3.58 7.19
N ARG A 80 -5.24 -4.70 6.87
CA ARG A 80 -5.20 -5.89 7.71
C ARG A 80 -5.05 -7.11 6.83
N MET A 81 -4.58 -8.19 7.42
CA MET A 81 -4.47 -9.44 6.68
C MET A 81 -5.73 -10.25 6.80
N GLU A 82 -6.21 -10.76 5.69
CA GLU A 82 -7.39 -11.62 5.62
C GLU A 82 -7.12 -12.71 4.61
N GLY A 83 -7.09 -13.96 5.07
CA GLY A 83 -6.96 -15.08 4.16
C GLY A 83 -5.70 -15.06 3.33
N GLY A 84 -4.62 -14.52 3.85
CA GLY A 84 -3.37 -14.45 3.12
C GLY A 84 -3.23 -13.23 2.24
N GLU A 85 -4.26 -12.40 2.19
CA GLU A 85 -4.21 -11.16 1.43
C GLU A 85 -4.18 -9.97 2.37
N LEU A 86 -3.70 -8.86 1.86
CA LEU A 86 -3.72 -7.60 2.58
C LEU A 86 -4.88 -6.79 2.03
N LYS A 87 -5.81 -6.43 2.90
CA LYS A 87 -6.97 -5.64 2.49
C LYS A 87 -6.98 -4.34 3.27
N GLY A 88 -7.19 -3.26 2.58
CA GLY A 88 -7.12 -1.98 3.23
C GLY A 88 -7.82 -0.87 2.50
N TRP A 89 -7.51 0.31 2.95
CA TRP A 89 -8.14 1.53 2.46
C TRP A 89 -7.14 2.67 2.62
N PHE A 90 -7.20 3.61 1.71
CA PHE A 90 -6.41 4.82 1.86
C PHE A 90 -7.17 6.00 1.27
N ALA A 91 -6.74 7.20 1.66
CA ALA A 91 -7.33 8.42 1.16
C ALA A 91 -6.22 9.44 0.95
N PHE A 92 -6.28 10.14 -0.16
CA PHE A 92 -5.44 11.31 -0.37
C PHE A 92 -6.00 12.45 0.46
N HIS A 93 -5.11 13.27 0.96
CA HIS A 93 -5.51 14.45 1.72
C HIS A 93 -6.37 15.35 0.82
N GLN A 94 -7.63 15.55 1.20
CA GLN A 94 -8.58 16.35 0.45
C GLN A 94 -8.78 15.83 -0.99
N GLY A 95 -8.67 14.53 -1.18
CA GLY A 95 -8.79 13.95 -2.50
C GLY A 95 -9.51 12.62 -2.48
N ASP A 96 -9.20 11.81 -3.47
CA ASP A 96 -9.87 10.53 -3.67
C ASP A 96 -9.51 9.53 -2.58
N GLU A 97 -10.39 8.55 -2.39
CA GLU A 97 -10.14 7.44 -1.49
C GLU A 97 -10.48 6.13 -2.19
N SER A 98 -9.88 5.05 -1.73
CA SER A 98 -10.10 3.75 -2.36
C SER A 98 -9.77 2.63 -1.40
N GLY A 99 -10.56 1.57 -1.47
CA GLY A 99 -10.13 0.30 -0.90
C GLY A 99 -9.13 -0.36 -1.81
N PHE A 100 -8.36 -1.30 -1.27
CA PHE A 100 -7.42 -2.06 -2.09
C PHE A 100 -7.23 -3.45 -1.53
N VAL A 101 -6.81 -4.35 -2.42
CA VAL A 101 -6.41 -5.71 -2.06
C VAL A 101 -5.02 -5.92 -2.63
N ALA A 102 -4.14 -6.51 -1.81
CA ALA A 102 -2.78 -6.78 -2.25
C ALA A 102 -2.38 -8.18 -1.81
N ARG A 103 -1.45 -8.77 -2.53
CA ARG A 103 -0.93 -10.08 -2.22
C ARG A 103 0.57 -10.00 -2.05
N LYS A 104 1.11 -10.83 -1.17
CA LYS A 104 2.54 -10.84 -0.95
C LYS A 104 3.23 -11.08 -2.28
N ALA A 105 4.17 -10.24 -2.63
CA ALA A 105 4.90 -10.40 -3.87
C ALA A 105 5.68 -11.72 -3.82
N GLY A 106 5.61 -12.48 -4.90
CA GLY A 106 6.27 -13.76 -4.94
C GLY A 106 7.77 -13.62 -4.86
N LYS A 107 8.41 -14.68 -4.37
CA LYS A 107 9.84 -14.73 -4.43
C LYS A 107 10.25 -14.89 -5.85
N ALA A 108 11.29 -14.31 -6.15
CA ALA A 108 11.81 -14.46 -7.49
C ALA A 108 11.97 -15.94 -7.76
N ARG A 109 11.49 -16.42 -8.37
CA ARG A 109 11.52 -17.59 -8.48
C ARG A 109 11.97 -18.09 -9.18
N ARG A 110 11.83 -17.94 -8.75
CA ARG A 110 12.13 -18.35 -8.91
C ARG A 110 12.31 -18.59 -9.46
#